data_88547c3d7160d2639fa36a8664395797
#
_entry.id   88547c3d7160d2639fa36a8664395797
#
_cell.length_a   1.000
_cell.length_b   1.000
_cell.length_c   1.000
_cell.angle_alpha   90.00
_cell.angle_beta   90.00
_cell.angle_gamma   90.00
#
_symmetry.space_group_name_H-M   'P 1'
#
loop_
_entity.id
_entity.type
_entity.pdbx_description
1 polymer ?
#
loop_
_entity_poly.entity_id
_entity_poly.type
_entity_poly.pdbx_seq_one_letter_code
_entity_poly.pdbx_strand_id
1 'polypeptide(L)'
;LLAKKNSFIFESVEKGTVRGRYTIIGLNPDKIWDINKSVITEKFEGKKRVIKQKPLNFLNKLINNFNSKVPDGVPKMASMLVGYFSYDVIRYVEKIPDKCIDDLKIPDVRLSRPRNLIIYDNLKKKIFFIENIYAEKKVKNYFEEYQSIIRNFEIFEDYSNIKLPTKFNYQKNKNKIKSNISKNQF
;
A
#
# COMPACT_ATOMS: atom_id res chain seq x y z
N LEU A 1 -12.86 -7.37 1.64
CA LEU A 1 -12.12 -6.19 1.19
C LEU A 1 -10.66 -6.49 0.90
N LEU A 2 -9.95 -7.17 1.81
CA LEU A 2 -8.52 -7.48 1.67
C LEU A 2 -8.19 -8.54 0.61
N ALA A 3 -9.19 -9.27 0.10
CA ALA A 3 -9.01 -10.18 -1.03
C ALA A 3 -8.84 -9.47 -2.39
N LYS A 4 -9.04 -8.16 -2.44
CA LYS A 4 -8.81 -7.39 -3.67
C LYS A 4 -7.33 -7.25 -3.95
N LYS A 5 -6.94 -7.47 -5.19
CA LYS A 5 -5.55 -7.32 -5.64
C LYS A 5 -5.03 -5.91 -5.35
N ASN A 6 -3.80 -5.83 -4.84
CA ASN A 6 -3.12 -4.59 -4.45
C ASN A 6 -3.79 -3.82 -3.29
N SER A 7 -4.57 -4.50 -2.45
CA SER A 7 -4.99 -3.96 -1.16
C SER A 7 -3.91 -4.20 -0.10
N PHE A 8 -3.93 -3.40 0.96
CA PHE A 8 -3.03 -3.58 2.09
C PHE A 8 -3.72 -3.21 3.40
N ILE A 9 -3.18 -3.72 4.49
CA ILE A 9 -3.50 -3.31 5.85
C ILE A 9 -2.21 -3.02 6.61
N PHE A 10 -2.19 -1.88 7.31
CA PHE A 10 -1.19 -1.57 8.31
C PHE A 10 -1.87 -1.52 9.66
N GLU A 11 -1.47 -2.41 10.52
CA GLU A 11 -1.94 -2.49 11.89
C GLU A 11 -0.75 -2.49 12.84
N SER A 12 -0.80 -1.65 13.85
CA SER A 12 0.19 -1.69 14.91
C SER A 12 -0.31 -2.58 16.04
N VAL A 13 0.55 -3.50 16.48
CA VAL A 13 0.26 -4.46 17.55
C VAL A 13 0.31 -3.78 18.93
N GLU A 14 1.00 -2.66 19.07
CA GLU A 14 1.06 -1.92 20.33
C GLU A 14 -0.25 -1.19 20.59
N LYS A 15 -0.99 -1.64 21.60
CA LYS A 15 -2.19 -0.97 22.14
C LYS A 15 -1.78 0.28 22.90
N GLY A 16 -1.38 1.36 22.21
CA GLY A 16 -0.92 2.59 22.82
C GLY A 16 -1.60 3.83 22.26
N THR A 17 -1.67 4.88 23.08
CA THR A 17 -2.19 6.19 22.65
C THR A 17 -1.21 6.97 21.76
N VAL A 18 0.07 6.63 21.80
CA VAL A 18 1.14 7.27 21.03
C VAL A 18 1.66 6.37 19.91
N ARG A 19 1.99 5.11 20.22
CA ARG A 19 2.37 4.10 19.24
C ARG A 19 1.17 3.20 18.96
N GLY A 20 0.96 2.83 17.71
CA GLY A 20 -0.18 1.98 17.33
C GLY A 20 -1.52 2.71 17.26
N ARG A 21 -1.50 4.04 17.10
CA ARG A 21 -2.70 4.85 17.05
C ARG A 21 -3.60 4.55 15.88
N TYR A 22 -3.05 4.23 14.71
CA TYR A 22 -3.83 4.08 13.49
C TYR A 22 -3.77 2.68 12.94
N THR A 23 -4.93 2.18 12.52
CA THR A 23 -5.05 1.04 11.60
C THR A 23 -5.46 1.59 10.26
N ILE A 24 -4.74 1.22 9.19
CA ILE A 24 -4.95 1.77 7.85
C ILE A 24 -5.17 0.64 6.87
N ILE A 25 -6.27 0.71 6.13
CA ILE A 25 -6.57 -0.18 5.01
C ILE A 25 -6.55 0.66 3.74
N GLY A 26 -5.80 0.22 2.74
CA GLY A 26 -5.76 0.86 1.43
C GLY A 26 -6.29 -0.06 0.35
N LEU A 27 -7.11 0.51 -0.54
CA LEU A 27 -7.82 -0.20 -1.58
C LEU A 27 -7.73 0.57 -2.91
N ASN A 28 -7.96 -0.16 -4.00
CA ASN A 28 -8.15 0.39 -5.33
C ASN A 28 -7.07 1.41 -5.74
N PRO A 29 -5.77 1.06 -5.72
CA PRO A 29 -4.76 2.00 -6.15
C PRO A 29 -5.01 2.42 -7.59
N ASP A 30 -4.97 3.72 -7.85
CA ASP A 30 -5.10 4.25 -9.20
C ASP A 30 -3.79 4.16 -9.98
N LYS A 31 -2.65 4.30 -9.30
CA LYS A 31 -1.33 4.12 -9.88
C LYS A 31 -0.46 3.18 -9.08
N ILE A 32 0.32 2.39 -9.80
CA ILE A 32 1.36 1.53 -9.25
C ILE A 32 2.62 1.74 -10.08
N TRP A 33 3.74 1.96 -9.39
CA TRP A 33 5.06 2.06 -9.99
C TRP A 33 5.92 0.90 -9.54
N ASP A 34 6.45 0.16 -10.50
CA ASP A 34 7.43 -0.90 -10.31
C ASP A 34 8.76 -0.42 -10.91
N ILE A 35 9.82 -0.44 -10.12
CA ILE A 35 11.17 -0.12 -10.57
C ILE A 35 12.02 -1.38 -10.40
N ASN A 36 12.65 -1.79 -11.47
CA ASN A 36 13.59 -2.92 -11.46
C ASN A 36 14.86 -2.47 -12.21
N LYS A 37 15.96 -2.37 -11.50
CA LYS A 37 17.23 -1.80 -12.01
C LYS A 37 17.00 -0.41 -12.63
N SER A 38 17.12 -0.30 -13.93
CA SER A 38 16.91 0.98 -14.67
C SER A 38 15.53 1.12 -15.30
N VAL A 39 14.68 0.10 -15.18
CA VAL A 39 13.37 0.08 -15.84
C VAL A 39 12.29 0.50 -14.85
N ILE A 40 11.62 1.59 -15.17
CA ILE A 40 10.48 2.11 -14.42
C ILE A 40 9.21 1.78 -15.19
N THR A 41 8.29 1.11 -14.54
CA THR A 41 6.98 0.78 -15.12
C THR A 41 5.89 1.45 -14.30
N GLU A 42 5.03 2.21 -14.96
CA GLU A 42 3.80 2.74 -14.36
C GLU A 42 2.60 1.95 -14.88
N LYS A 43 1.71 1.59 -13.96
CA LYS A 43 0.38 1.05 -14.26
C LYS A 43 -0.66 2.09 -13.84
N PHE A 44 -1.51 2.47 -14.78
CA PHE A 44 -2.57 3.45 -14.58
C PHE A 44 -3.79 3.05 -15.41
N GLU A 45 -4.97 2.94 -14.80
CA GLU A 45 -6.23 2.56 -15.48
C GLU A 45 -6.10 1.31 -16.37
N GLY A 46 -5.44 0.27 -15.86
CA GLY A 46 -5.21 -0.98 -16.61
C GLY A 46 -4.13 -0.90 -17.69
N LYS A 47 -3.66 0.29 -18.05
CA LYS A 47 -2.57 0.50 -19.01
C LYS A 47 -1.21 0.45 -18.31
N LYS A 48 -0.23 -0.09 -19.02
CA LYS A 48 1.16 -0.18 -18.57
C LYS A 48 2.03 0.65 -19.50
N ARG A 49 2.86 1.51 -18.93
CA ARG A 49 3.86 2.27 -19.69
C ARG A 49 5.24 2.18 -19.04
N VAL A 50 6.28 2.26 -19.86
CA VAL A 50 7.67 2.36 -19.40
C VAL A 50 8.08 3.83 -19.39
N ILE A 51 8.70 4.26 -18.29
CA ILE A 51 9.19 5.61 -18.12
C ILE A 51 10.71 5.58 -18.30
N LYS A 52 11.21 6.33 -19.29
CA LYS A 52 12.64 6.47 -19.57
C LYS A 52 13.26 7.56 -18.72
N GLN A 53 13.66 7.21 -17.50
CA GLN A 53 14.29 8.14 -16.56
C GLN A 53 15.19 7.36 -15.59
N LYS A 54 16.20 8.01 -15.02
CA LYS A 54 16.99 7.40 -13.93
C LYS A 54 16.11 7.18 -12.70
N PRO A 55 16.16 6.01 -12.04
CA PRO A 55 15.28 5.66 -10.90
C PRO A 55 15.26 6.69 -9.79
N LEU A 56 16.41 7.16 -9.32
CA LEU A 56 16.49 8.17 -8.26
C LEU A 56 15.85 9.50 -8.64
N ASN A 57 16.08 9.95 -9.87
CA ASN A 57 15.48 11.21 -10.36
C ASN A 57 13.94 11.07 -10.45
N PHE A 58 13.48 9.91 -10.88
CA PHE A 58 12.05 9.61 -10.91
C PHE A 58 11.45 9.60 -9.50
N LEU A 59 12.07 8.91 -8.55
CA LEU A 59 11.59 8.84 -7.16
C LEU A 59 11.55 10.21 -6.51
N ASN A 60 12.61 11.01 -6.65
CA ASN A 60 12.64 12.38 -6.15
C ASN A 60 11.52 13.24 -6.76
N LYS A 61 11.31 13.14 -8.07
CA LYS A 61 10.23 13.85 -8.74
C LYS A 61 8.86 13.37 -8.28
N LEU A 62 8.68 12.05 -8.12
CA LEU A 62 7.43 11.47 -7.65
C LEU A 62 7.08 11.97 -6.24
N ILE A 63 8.05 11.93 -5.32
CA ILE A 63 7.85 12.35 -3.92
C ILE A 63 7.60 13.86 -3.84
N ASN A 64 8.39 14.67 -4.53
CA ASN A 64 8.26 16.13 -4.51
C ASN A 64 6.94 16.60 -5.14
N ASN A 65 6.45 15.90 -6.15
CA ASN A 65 5.17 16.22 -6.80
C ASN A 65 3.97 15.61 -6.09
N PHE A 66 4.20 14.66 -5.16
CA PHE A 66 3.14 14.07 -4.34
C PHE A 66 2.81 15.02 -3.19
N ASN A 67 2.23 16.17 -3.52
CA ASN A 67 1.81 17.17 -2.56
C ASN A 67 0.29 17.28 -2.58
N SER A 68 -0.36 16.62 -1.63
CA SER A 68 -1.80 16.72 -1.45
C SER A 68 -2.11 17.49 -0.16
N LYS A 69 -2.97 18.49 -0.27
CA LYS A 69 -3.49 19.19 0.90
C LYS A 69 -4.52 18.29 1.58
N VAL A 70 -4.20 17.83 2.77
CA VAL A 70 -5.15 17.09 3.61
C VAL A 70 -5.97 18.10 4.40
N PRO A 71 -7.31 18.02 4.39
CA PRO A 71 -8.18 18.91 5.15
C PRO A 71 -7.91 18.83 6.67
N ASP A 72 -8.20 19.91 7.39
CA ASP A 72 -8.10 19.92 8.83
C ASP A 72 -9.05 18.89 9.46
N GLY A 73 -8.59 18.27 10.54
CA GLY A 73 -9.34 17.25 11.25
C GLY A 73 -9.23 15.83 10.66
N VAL A 74 -8.66 15.68 9.46
CA VAL A 74 -8.38 14.39 8.83
C VAL A 74 -6.94 13.95 9.15
N PRO A 75 -6.67 12.66 9.39
CA PRO A 75 -5.31 12.18 9.62
C PRO A 75 -4.37 12.54 8.45
N LYS A 76 -3.14 12.95 8.75
CA LYS A 76 -2.16 13.35 7.71
C LYS A 76 -1.88 12.28 6.67
N MET A 77 -2.05 10.99 7.05
CA MET A 77 -1.92 9.85 6.14
C MET A 77 -3.15 9.63 5.23
N ALA A 78 -4.11 10.54 5.22
CA ALA A 78 -5.26 10.49 4.31
C ALA A 78 -4.86 10.51 2.84
N SER A 79 -3.67 11.01 2.53
CA SER A 79 -3.05 10.87 1.22
C SER A 79 -1.64 10.34 1.40
N MET A 80 -1.31 9.23 0.73
CA MET A 80 -0.03 8.55 0.92
C MET A 80 0.39 7.78 -0.34
N LEU A 81 1.69 7.58 -0.45
CA LEU A 81 2.29 6.54 -1.28
C LEU A 81 2.66 5.38 -0.37
N VAL A 82 2.35 4.17 -0.81
CA VAL A 82 2.58 2.94 -0.04
C VAL A 82 3.33 1.93 -0.87
N GLY A 83 4.26 1.26 -0.24
CA GLY A 83 5.02 0.22 -0.93
C GLY A 83 6.27 -0.17 -0.16
N TYR A 84 7.26 -0.65 -0.91
CA TYR A 84 8.53 -1.08 -0.35
C TYR A 84 9.71 -0.65 -1.22
N PHE A 85 10.84 -0.55 -0.57
CA PHE A 85 12.16 -0.46 -1.16
C PHE A 85 12.91 -1.72 -0.76
N SER A 86 13.39 -2.51 -1.74
CA SER A 86 14.24 -3.67 -1.47
C SER A 86 15.64 -3.22 -1.04
N TYR A 87 16.43 -4.14 -0.53
CA TYR A 87 17.82 -3.86 -0.22
C TYR A 87 18.63 -3.42 -1.45
N ASP A 88 18.27 -3.94 -2.62
CA ASP A 88 18.99 -3.67 -3.87
C ASP A 88 18.87 -2.24 -4.38
N VAL A 89 17.98 -1.42 -3.79
CA VAL A 89 17.89 0.03 -4.07
C VAL A 89 19.24 0.74 -3.77
N ILE A 90 20.05 0.19 -2.87
CA ILE A 90 21.40 0.71 -2.60
C ILE A 90 22.26 0.77 -3.85
N ARG A 91 22.02 -0.13 -4.82
CA ARG A 91 22.74 -0.18 -6.10
C ARG A 91 22.44 1.01 -7.02
N TYR A 92 21.42 1.80 -6.69
CA TYR A 92 21.15 3.05 -7.41
C TYR A 92 22.09 4.17 -6.98
N VAL A 93 22.73 4.02 -5.82
CA VAL A 93 23.63 5.01 -5.22
C VAL A 93 25.06 4.51 -5.22
N GLU A 94 25.27 3.22 -4.90
CA GLU A 94 26.59 2.63 -4.71
C GLU A 94 26.90 1.54 -5.74
N LYS A 95 28.18 1.40 -6.09
CA LYS A 95 28.67 0.33 -6.94
C LYS A 95 28.95 -0.91 -6.10
N ILE A 96 27.97 -1.75 -5.93
CA ILE A 96 28.09 -3.01 -5.19
C ILE A 96 28.04 -4.17 -6.20
N PRO A 97 28.90 -5.23 -6.01
CA PRO A 97 28.87 -6.40 -6.89
C PRO A 97 27.51 -7.10 -6.92
N ASP A 98 27.01 -7.40 -8.12
CA ASP A 98 25.75 -8.11 -8.34
C ASP A 98 26.05 -9.60 -8.57
N LYS A 99 26.36 -10.33 -7.49
CA LYS A 99 26.74 -11.74 -7.54
C LYS A 99 25.64 -12.70 -7.14
N CYS A 100 24.55 -12.19 -6.55
CA CYS A 100 23.45 -13.00 -6.09
C CYS A 100 22.49 -13.33 -7.25
N ILE A 101 21.98 -14.55 -7.23
CA ILE A 101 20.95 -14.97 -8.19
C ILE A 101 19.61 -14.34 -7.77
N ASP A 102 19.00 -13.59 -8.68
CA ASP A 102 17.65 -13.07 -8.48
C ASP A 102 16.62 -14.13 -8.94
N ASP A 103 16.25 -15.01 -8.04
CA ASP A 103 15.24 -16.06 -8.25
C ASP A 103 13.80 -15.58 -8.01
N LEU A 104 13.62 -14.54 -7.20
CA LEU A 104 12.30 -14.00 -6.84
C LEU A 104 11.73 -13.05 -7.89
N LYS A 105 12.58 -12.39 -8.66
CA LYS A 105 12.22 -11.41 -9.71
C LYS A 105 11.21 -10.35 -9.26
N ILE A 106 11.32 -9.93 -7.99
CA ILE A 106 10.49 -8.85 -7.46
C ILE A 106 11.11 -7.49 -7.80
N PRO A 107 10.32 -6.44 -7.99
CA PRO A 107 10.85 -5.10 -8.23
C PRO A 107 11.72 -4.61 -7.07
N ASP A 108 12.78 -3.84 -7.37
CA ASP A 108 13.59 -3.17 -6.35
C ASP A 108 12.76 -2.15 -5.56
N VAL A 109 11.84 -1.48 -6.25
CA VAL A 109 10.88 -0.58 -5.63
C VAL A 109 9.50 -0.87 -6.18
N ARG A 110 8.53 -1.00 -5.30
CA ARG A 110 7.12 -0.93 -5.66
C ARG A 110 6.44 0.12 -4.82
N LEU A 111 5.82 1.10 -5.47
CA LEU A 111 4.98 2.11 -4.83
C LEU A 111 3.59 2.05 -5.44
N SER A 112 2.59 2.25 -4.61
CA SER A 112 1.20 2.38 -5.01
C SER A 112 0.59 3.64 -4.44
N ARG A 113 -0.36 4.20 -5.16
CA ARG A 113 -1.14 5.37 -4.75
C ARG A 113 -2.58 4.91 -4.50
N PRO A 114 -2.93 4.61 -3.23
CA PRO A 114 -4.28 4.13 -2.91
C PRO A 114 -5.30 5.24 -3.15
N ARG A 115 -6.39 4.87 -3.81
CA ARG A 115 -7.51 5.77 -4.03
C ARG A 115 -8.42 5.81 -2.80
N ASN A 116 -8.74 4.64 -2.26
CA ASN A 116 -9.60 4.53 -1.10
C ASN A 116 -8.77 4.13 0.13
N LEU A 117 -8.98 4.86 1.21
CA LEU A 117 -8.38 4.57 2.50
C LEU A 117 -9.46 4.48 3.58
N ILE A 118 -9.33 3.49 4.44
CA ILE A 118 -10.09 3.38 5.68
C ILE A 118 -9.08 3.53 6.80
N ILE A 119 -9.23 4.56 7.62
CA ILE A 119 -8.30 4.84 8.72
C ILE A 119 -9.09 4.82 10.03
N TYR A 120 -8.74 3.89 10.92
CA TYR A 120 -9.26 3.86 12.27
C TYR A 120 -8.27 4.54 13.22
N ASP A 121 -8.72 5.60 13.90
CA ASP A 121 -7.98 6.30 14.95
C ASP A 121 -8.32 5.68 16.31
N ASN A 122 -7.43 4.85 16.82
CA ASN A 122 -7.59 4.16 18.11
C ASN A 122 -7.72 5.13 19.29
N LEU A 123 -7.10 6.31 19.21
CA LEU A 123 -7.16 7.31 20.27
C LEU A 123 -8.51 8.04 20.29
N LYS A 124 -8.96 8.51 19.12
CA LYS A 124 -10.21 9.25 18.99
C LYS A 124 -11.44 8.36 18.82
N LYS A 125 -11.25 7.03 18.65
CA LYS A 125 -12.30 6.06 18.37
C LYS A 125 -13.15 6.46 17.15
N LYS A 126 -12.48 6.96 16.11
CA LYS A 126 -13.10 7.42 14.86
C LYS A 126 -12.60 6.62 13.68
N ILE A 127 -13.51 6.36 12.75
CA ILE A 127 -13.18 5.78 11.45
C ILE A 127 -13.29 6.91 10.41
N PHE A 128 -12.28 7.02 9.56
CA PHE A 128 -12.26 7.91 8.42
C PHE A 128 -12.32 7.08 7.15
N PHE A 129 -13.26 7.42 6.30
CA PHE A 129 -13.39 6.89 4.96
C PHE A 129 -12.95 7.97 3.99
N ILE A 130 -11.93 7.68 3.22
CA ILE A 130 -11.26 8.67 2.39
C ILE A 130 -11.23 8.16 0.97
N GLU A 131 -11.70 8.98 0.06
CA GLU A 131 -11.48 8.82 -1.36
C GLU A 131 -10.57 9.92 -1.86
N ASN A 132 -9.40 9.53 -2.38
CA ASN A 132 -8.46 10.43 -3.00
C ASN A 132 -8.78 10.56 -4.49
N ILE A 133 -9.06 11.79 -4.92
CA ILE A 133 -9.31 12.13 -6.30
C ILE A 133 -8.10 12.89 -6.82
N TYR A 134 -7.40 12.27 -7.76
CA TYR A 134 -6.19 12.85 -8.35
C TYR A 134 -6.52 13.53 -9.67
N ALA A 135 -5.90 14.70 -9.91
CA ALA A 135 -6.22 15.58 -11.03
C ALA A 135 -6.07 14.94 -12.43
N GLU A 136 -5.29 13.86 -12.53
CA GLU A 136 -5.13 13.15 -13.80
C GLU A 136 -6.38 12.38 -14.24
N LYS A 137 -7.28 12.10 -13.30
CA LYS A 137 -8.53 11.42 -13.59
C LYS A 137 -9.62 12.45 -13.88
N LYS A 138 -10.14 12.47 -15.09
CA LYS A 138 -11.39 13.18 -15.41
C LYS A 138 -12.55 12.36 -14.85
N VAL A 139 -12.94 12.63 -13.63
CA VAL A 139 -14.12 11.98 -13.02
C VAL A 139 -15.36 12.67 -13.57
N LYS A 140 -16.12 11.95 -14.38
CA LYS A 140 -17.36 12.47 -14.98
C LYS A 140 -18.52 12.54 -13.97
N ASN A 141 -18.45 11.79 -12.87
CA ASN A 141 -19.56 11.70 -11.92
C ASN A 141 -19.09 11.38 -10.50
N TYR A 142 -18.58 12.40 -9.80
CA TYR A 142 -18.12 12.29 -8.40
C TYR A 142 -19.23 11.79 -7.46
N PHE A 143 -20.46 12.16 -7.74
CA PHE A 143 -21.58 11.84 -6.87
C PHE A 143 -21.93 10.35 -6.90
N GLU A 144 -21.98 9.72 -8.07
CA GLU A 144 -22.26 8.27 -8.19
C GLU A 144 -21.15 7.43 -7.55
N GLU A 145 -19.90 7.85 -7.70
CA GLU A 145 -18.78 7.16 -7.12
C GLU A 145 -18.80 7.27 -5.58
N TYR A 146 -19.10 8.43 -5.04
CA TYR A 146 -19.34 8.67 -3.63
C TYR A 146 -20.51 7.84 -3.09
N GLN A 147 -21.64 7.81 -3.78
CA GLN A 147 -22.81 7.00 -3.43
C GLN A 147 -22.50 5.50 -3.42
N SER A 148 -21.66 5.02 -4.34
CA SER A 148 -21.27 3.61 -4.36
C SER A 148 -20.41 3.24 -3.15
N ILE A 149 -19.60 4.18 -2.67
CA ILE A 149 -18.79 3.99 -1.47
C ILE A 149 -19.70 3.93 -0.25
N ILE A 150 -20.62 4.88 -0.09
CA ILE A 150 -21.58 4.89 1.03
C ILE A 150 -22.40 3.60 1.05
N ARG A 151 -22.95 3.16 -0.07
CA ARG A 151 -23.69 1.88 -0.15
C ARG A 151 -22.84 0.68 0.25
N ASN A 152 -21.55 0.69 -0.06
CA ASN A 152 -20.65 -0.35 0.40
C ASN A 152 -20.44 -0.29 1.92
N PHE A 153 -20.72 0.84 2.59
CA PHE A 153 -20.67 0.97 4.05
C PHE A 153 -21.96 0.56 4.74
N GLU A 154 -23.11 0.85 4.18
CA GLU A 154 -24.39 0.34 4.66
C GLU A 154 -24.39 -1.19 4.74
N ILE A 155 -23.71 -1.85 3.78
CA ILE A 155 -23.45 -3.29 3.85
C ILE A 155 -22.54 -3.66 5.04
N PHE A 156 -21.67 -2.76 5.52
CA PHE A 156 -20.82 -3.01 6.69
C PHE A 156 -21.57 -2.91 8.03
N GLU A 157 -22.59 -2.08 8.14
CA GLU A 157 -23.42 -2.07 9.36
C GLU A 157 -24.17 -3.38 9.56
N ASP A 158 -24.58 -4.05 8.50
CA ASP A 158 -25.15 -5.39 8.55
C ASP A 158 -24.16 -6.46 9.03
N TYR A 159 -22.87 -6.24 8.87
CA TYR A 159 -21.82 -7.13 9.39
C TYR A 159 -21.55 -6.94 10.90
N SER A 160 -22.11 -5.93 11.55
CA SER A 160 -22.00 -5.74 13.00
C SER A 160 -22.59 -6.93 13.79
N ASN A 161 -23.47 -7.69 13.16
CA ASN A 161 -24.09 -8.90 13.70
C ASN A 161 -23.33 -10.20 13.39
N ILE A 162 -22.23 -10.16 12.67
CA ILE A 162 -21.41 -11.35 12.46
C ILE A 162 -20.71 -11.68 13.79
N LYS A 163 -21.15 -12.74 14.42
CA LYS A 163 -20.40 -13.37 15.52
C LYS A 163 -19.04 -13.78 14.94
N LEU A 164 -18.03 -13.02 15.25
CA LEU A 164 -16.66 -13.41 14.94
C LEU A 164 -16.43 -14.81 15.51
N PRO A 165 -15.84 -15.75 14.77
CA PRO A 165 -15.54 -17.07 15.29
C PRO A 165 -14.67 -16.90 16.52
N THR A 166 -15.16 -17.35 17.66
CA THR A 166 -14.49 -17.26 18.97
C THR A 166 -13.20 -18.08 19.05
N LYS A 167 -12.95 -18.90 18.04
CA LYS A 167 -11.70 -19.66 17.87
C LYS A 167 -11.26 -19.53 16.41
N PHE A 168 -10.22 -18.74 16.17
CA PHE A 168 -9.44 -18.91 14.97
C PHE A 168 -8.71 -20.25 15.06
N ASN A 169 -9.16 -21.24 14.30
CA ASN A 169 -8.36 -22.44 14.07
C ASN A 169 -7.14 -22.00 13.25
N TYR A 170 -6.09 -21.58 13.95
CA TYR A 170 -4.77 -21.52 13.36
C TYR A 170 -4.43 -22.96 12.96
N GLN A 171 -4.68 -23.31 11.71
CA GLN A 171 -3.92 -24.38 11.11
C GLN A 171 -2.45 -23.93 11.19
N LYS A 172 -1.75 -24.46 12.20
CA LYS A 172 -0.30 -24.34 12.26
C LYS A 172 0.20 -24.84 10.91
N ASN A 173 0.51 -23.92 10.01
CA ASN A 173 1.17 -24.28 8.77
C ASN A 173 2.47 -24.97 9.19
N LYS A 174 2.47 -26.30 9.06
CA LYS A 174 3.64 -27.14 9.36
C LYS A 174 4.77 -26.92 8.33
N ASN A 175 4.61 -25.97 7.44
CA ASN A 175 5.68 -25.55 6.54
C ASN A 175 6.77 -24.88 7.39
N LYS A 176 7.74 -25.70 7.79
CA LYS A 176 8.97 -25.18 8.40
C LYS A 176 9.58 -24.19 7.41
N ILE A 177 9.75 -22.95 7.88
CA ILE A 177 10.55 -21.97 7.14
C ILE A 177 11.90 -22.61 6.95
N LYS A 178 12.26 -22.90 5.70
CA LYS A 178 13.58 -23.41 5.35
C LYS A 178 14.41 -22.24 4.86
N SER A 179 15.57 -22.05 5.49
CA SER A 179 16.59 -21.15 4.95
C SER A 179 17.11 -21.73 3.63
N ASN A 180 17.30 -20.89 2.63
CA ASN A 180 18.03 -21.26 1.40
C ASN A 180 19.56 -21.30 1.61
N ILE A 181 20.02 -20.91 2.80
CA ILE A 181 21.43 -20.93 3.21
C ILE A 181 21.59 -21.93 4.34
N SER A 182 22.53 -22.85 4.23
CA SER A 182 22.85 -23.79 5.29
C SER A 182 23.62 -23.10 6.45
N LYS A 183 23.53 -23.66 7.66
CA LYS A 183 24.28 -23.14 8.82
C LYS A 183 25.80 -22.98 8.59
N ASN A 184 26.38 -23.80 7.71
CA ASN A 184 27.80 -23.76 7.39
C ASN A 184 28.17 -22.74 6.30
N GLN A 185 27.18 -22.12 5.68
CA GLN A 185 27.34 -21.07 4.65
C GLN A 185 27.05 -19.68 5.20
N PHE A 186 26.66 -19.60 6.46
CA PHE A 186 26.41 -18.37 7.19
C PHE A 186 27.66 -18.07 8.03
#